data_26018f0169890a03e944d8f1aa79bc41
#
_entry.id   26018f0169890a03e944d8f1aa79bc41
#
_cell.length_a   1.000
_cell.length_b   1.000
_cell.length_c   1.000
_cell.angle_alpha   90.00
_cell.angle_beta   90.00
_cell.angle_gamma   90.00
#
_symmetry.space_group_name_H-M   'P 1'
#
loop_
_entity.id
_entity.type
_entity.pdbx_description
1 polymer ?
#
loop_
_entity_poly.entity_id
_entity_poly.type
_entity_poly.pdbx_seq_one_letter_code
_entity_poly.pdbx_strand_id
1 'polypeptide(L)'
;WTLNLCCDARDLRRDMSLMHSDAMSTPPVLVEMICNEVKRGHADRLNGLWNLSCSSAILDPAILSDLVKNGFYINQCYSMTELAGYGLLNVTQEGDHLRALGKPDGFCEVKVDETGEICVRGGCVMLGYYKDPEATAETIDKDGWLHTGDLARVDEEGYYYMTGRKKNLIILDSGENVSPEELEKLLGKCDAIKECIVKEMGKKIGTVVCCEDDKQQQVKAFVTELNRTLPMYKRISVVECSAEPLPRNALGKLLRR
;
A
#
# COMPACT_ATOMS: atom_id res chain seq x y z
N TRP A 1 15.27 3.23 26.36
CA TRP A 1 14.06 3.05 25.52
C TRP A 1 13.05 2.21 26.31
N THR A 2 11.79 2.64 26.36
CA THR A 2 10.69 1.85 26.92
C THR A 2 9.78 1.45 25.77
N LEU A 3 9.51 0.14 25.62
CA LEU A 3 8.58 -0.39 24.63
C LEU A 3 7.22 -0.60 25.29
N ASN A 4 6.21 0.14 24.83
CA ASN A 4 4.82 -0.03 25.21
C ASN A 4 4.12 -0.91 24.17
N LEU A 5 3.48 -2.00 24.60
CA LEU A 5 2.72 -2.88 23.70
C LEU A 5 1.23 -2.72 23.96
N CYS A 6 0.49 -2.35 22.93
CA CYS A 6 -0.96 -2.39 22.93
C CYS A 6 -1.42 -3.81 22.57
N CYS A 7 -2.28 -4.40 23.39
CA CYS A 7 -2.74 -5.77 23.19
C CYS A 7 -3.85 -5.89 22.14
N ASP A 8 -4.65 -4.83 21.98
CA ASP A 8 -5.79 -4.81 21.06
C ASP A 8 -5.99 -3.40 20.49
N ALA A 9 -6.22 -3.29 19.18
CA ALA A 9 -6.49 -1.99 18.53
C ALA A 9 -7.72 -1.26 19.12
N ARG A 10 -8.67 -1.99 19.71
CA ARG A 10 -9.86 -1.42 20.38
C ARG A 10 -9.49 -0.67 21.67
N ASP A 11 -8.42 -1.08 22.34
CA ASP A 11 -7.92 -0.47 23.56
C ASP A 11 -6.94 0.67 23.31
N LEU A 12 -6.51 0.89 22.07
CA LEU A 12 -5.45 1.83 21.71
C LEU A 12 -5.66 3.22 22.31
N ARG A 13 -6.87 3.77 22.25
CA ARG A 13 -7.17 5.11 22.81
C ARG A 13 -6.95 5.17 24.31
N ARG A 14 -7.35 4.12 25.04
CA ARG A 14 -7.15 4.01 26.47
C ARG A 14 -5.66 3.89 26.77
N ASP A 15 -4.98 2.99 26.08
CA ASP A 15 -3.57 2.70 26.32
C ASP A 15 -2.70 3.93 26.02
N MET A 16 -2.97 4.66 24.94
CA MET A 16 -2.29 5.92 24.64
C MET A 16 -2.50 6.98 25.72
N SER A 17 -3.70 7.07 26.31
CA SER A 17 -3.95 8.04 27.38
C SER A 17 -3.22 7.71 28.70
N LEU A 18 -2.87 6.43 28.89
CA LEU A 18 -2.20 5.94 30.10
C LEU A 18 -0.68 5.88 29.96
N MET A 19 -0.18 5.70 28.75
CA MET A 19 1.24 5.48 28.47
C MET A 19 1.79 6.66 27.65
N HIS A 20 2.76 7.36 28.20
CA HIS A 20 3.51 8.36 27.44
C HIS A 20 4.35 7.64 26.38
N SER A 21 4.16 8.00 25.13
CA SER A 21 4.91 7.43 24.00
C SER A 21 5.31 8.54 23.03
N ASP A 22 6.60 8.66 22.72
CA ASP A 22 7.12 9.61 21.74
C ASP A 22 6.88 9.15 20.31
N ALA A 23 6.95 7.84 20.09
CA ALA A 23 6.86 7.22 18.78
C ALA A 23 5.96 5.97 18.77
N MET A 24 5.34 5.71 17.61
CA MET A 24 4.48 4.55 17.41
C MET A 24 4.68 3.97 16.01
N SER A 25 4.84 2.64 15.93
CA SER A 25 4.80 1.91 14.66
C SER A 25 3.40 1.32 14.46
N THR A 26 2.77 1.59 13.31
CA THR A 26 1.36 1.31 13.15
C THR A 26 0.94 1.22 11.67
N PRO A 27 -0.12 0.44 11.34
CA PRO A 27 -0.68 0.43 9.99
C PRO A 27 -1.47 1.71 9.67
N PRO A 28 -1.74 2.02 8.39
CA PRO A 28 -2.45 3.22 7.95
C PRO A 28 -3.79 3.46 8.64
N VAL A 29 -4.57 2.42 8.92
CA VAL A 29 -5.89 2.54 9.57
C VAL A 29 -5.80 3.19 10.97
N LEU A 30 -4.74 2.91 11.70
CA LEU A 30 -4.53 3.53 13.01
C LEU A 30 -3.94 4.94 12.89
N VAL A 31 -3.12 5.20 11.87
CA VAL A 31 -2.68 6.56 11.53
C VAL A 31 -3.88 7.46 11.19
N GLU A 32 -4.84 6.94 10.42
CA GLU A 32 -6.09 7.63 10.11
C GLU A 32 -6.91 7.92 11.38
N MET A 33 -7.01 6.96 12.29
CA MET A 33 -7.68 7.17 13.58
C MET A 33 -7.02 8.28 14.38
N ILE A 34 -5.69 8.31 14.46
CA ILE A 34 -4.93 9.39 15.12
C ILE A 34 -5.20 10.72 14.44
N CYS A 35 -5.15 10.79 13.11
CA CYS A 35 -5.47 11.99 12.35
C CYS A 35 -6.87 12.51 12.68
N ASN A 36 -7.86 11.62 12.79
CA ASN A 36 -9.21 11.99 13.15
C ASN A 36 -9.35 12.52 14.58
N GLU A 37 -8.59 11.99 15.55
CA GLU A 37 -8.54 12.55 16.92
C GLU A 37 -7.92 13.96 16.91
N VAL A 38 -6.83 14.16 16.17
CA VAL A 38 -6.20 15.47 16.01
C VAL A 38 -7.17 16.48 15.39
N LYS A 39 -7.87 16.13 14.31
CA LYS A 39 -8.88 16.98 13.65
C LYS A 39 -10.04 17.37 14.57
N ARG A 40 -10.39 16.52 15.52
CA ARG A 40 -11.42 16.80 16.54
C ARG A 40 -10.94 17.65 17.70
N GLY A 41 -9.66 18.05 17.71
CA GLY A 41 -9.07 18.83 18.79
C GLY A 41 -8.67 18.02 20.02
N HIS A 42 -8.56 16.70 19.90
CA HIS A 42 -8.24 15.76 21.00
C HIS A 42 -6.77 15.32 20.96
N ALA A 43 -5.86 16.16 20.51
CA ALA A 43 -4.43 15.85 20.45
C ALA A 43 -3.82 15.60 21.85
N ASP A 44 -4.39 16.17 22.90
CA ASP A 44 -4.02 15.94 24.30
C ASP A 44 -4.12 14.46 24.71
N ARG A 45 -5.06 13.69 24.11
CA ARG A 45 -5.24 12.27 24.36
C ARG A 45 -4.13 11.40 23.81
N LEU A 46 -3.28 11.95 22.94
CA LEU A 46 -2.15 11.25 22.34
C LEU A 46 -0.91 11.24 23.26
N ASN A 47 -0.99 11.91 24.41
CA ASN A 47 -0.06 11.87 25.53
C ASN A 47 1.43 11.94 25.15
N GLY A 48 1.76 12.92 24.29
CA GLY A 48 3.14 13.18 23.85
C GLY A 48 3.57 12.50 22.55
N LEU A 49 2.71 11.67 21.94
CA LEU A 49 3.01 11.03 20.64
C LEU A 49 3.20 12.09 19.54
N TRP A 50 4.36 12.05 18.88
CA TRP A 50 4.67 12.97 17.78
C TRP A 50 5.31 12.29 16.57
N ASN A 51 5.82 11.07 16.70
CA ASN A 51 6.50 10.33 15.64
C ASN A 51 5.72 9.05 15.30
N LEU A 52 5.33 8.91 14.03
CA LEU A 52 4.60 7.75 13.53
C LEU A 52 5.41 7.03 12.45
N SER A 53 5.65 5.74 12.64
CA SER A 53 6.21 4.87 11.63
C SER A 53 5.08 4.05 11.01
N CYS A 54 4.72 4.37 9.77
CA CYS A 54 3.64 3.72 9.05
C CYS A 54 4.18 2.62 8.12
N SER A 55 3.62 1.43 8.20
CA SER A 55 4.00 0.29 7.37
C SER A 55 2.78 -0.48 6.88
N SER A 56 2.99 -1.53 6.08
CA SER A 56 1.97 -2.44 5.52
C SER A 56 1.16 -1.91 4.34
N ALA A 57 1.01 -0.62 4.15
CA ALA A 57 0.43 0.01 2.96
C ALA A 57 0.85 1.48 2.87
N ILE A 58 0.71 2.08 1.68
CA ILE A 58 0.99 3.51 1.46
C ILE A 58 -0.08 4.34 2.16
N LEU A 59 0.35 5.32 2.95
CA LEU A 59 -0.53 6.28 3.60
C LEU A 59 -1.11 7.27 2.58
N ASP A 60 -2.36 7.67 2.77
CA ASP A 60 -2.95 8.75 1.96
C ASP A 60 -2.18 10.06 2.22
N PRO A 61 -1.67 10.73 1.15
CA PRO A 61 -0.97 12.00 1.29
C PRO A 61 -1.76 13.10 2.00
N ALA A 62 -3.09 13.09 1.93
CA ALA A 62 -3.92 14.04 2.65
C ALA A 62 -3.82 13.83 4.17
N ILE A 63 -3.88 12.57 4.63
CA ILE A 63 -3.70 12.20 6.04
C ILE A 63 -2.30 12.60 6.51
N LEU A 64 -1.27 12.28 5.71
CA LEU A 64 0.12 12.65 6.02
C LEU A 64 0.25 14.17 6.16
N SER A 65 -0.22 14.94 5.17
CA SER A 65 -0.16 16.40 5.18
C SER A 65 -0.87 17.01 6.39
N ASP A 66 -2.04 16.47 6.77
CA ASP A 66 -2.79 16.97 7.92
C ASP A 66 -2.05 16.71 9.24
N LEU A 67 -1.45 15.55 9.40
CA LEU A 67 -0.66 15.22 10.60
C LEU A 67 0.62 16.07 10.68
N VAL A 68 1.35 16.24 9.58
CA VAL A 68 2.56 17.07 9.52
C VAL A 68 2.24 18.52 9.89
N LYS A 69 1.14 19.10 9.39
CA LYS A 69 0.67 20.44 9.78
C LYS A 69 0.36 20.56 11.27
N ASN A 70 0.05 19.46 11.94
CA ASN A 70 -0.20 19.38 13.38
C ASN A 70 1.04 18.95 14.19
N GLY A 71 2.23 18.99 13.60
CA GLY A 71 3.50 18.77 14.29
C GLY A 71 3.94 17.32 14.39
N PHE A 72 3.31 16.40 13.68
CA PHE A 72 3.74 15.01 13.62
C PHE A 72 4.86 14.82 12.60
N TYR A 73 5.76 13.92 12.91
CA TYR A 73 6.77 13.40 11.98
C TYR A 73 6.37 11.99 11.54
N ILE A 74 6.27 11.77 10.23
CA ILE A 74 5.76 10.52 9.67
C ILE A 74 6.85 9.82 8.85
N ASN A 75 7.15 8.58 9.21
CA ASN A 75 7.99 7.69 8.42
C ASN A 75 7.10 6.66 7.72
N GLN A 76 7.32 6.41 6.45
CA GLN A 76 6.68 5.30 5.76
C GLN A 76 7.73 4.23 5.45
N CYS A 77 7.46 2.99 5.87
CA CYS A 77 8.39 1.88 5.72
C CYS A 77 7.82 0.83 4.76
N TYR A 78 8.57 0.51 3.71
CA TYR A 78 8.29 -0.67 2.90
C TYR A 78 8.90 -1.88 3.58
N SER A 79 8.06 -2.80 3.98
CA SER A 79 8.43 -3.99 4.74
C SER A 79 7.55 -5.19 4.37
N MET A 80 8.04 -6.38 4.63
CA MET A 80 7.32 -7.65 4.54
C MET A 80 7.86 -8.61 5.61
N THR A 81 7.17 -9.71 5.84
CA THR A 81 7.57 -10.69 6.86
C THR A 81 8.95 -11.29 6.60
N GLU A 82 9.29 -11.46 5.33
CA GLU A 82 10.57 -11.99 4.85
C GLU A 82 11.75 -11.03 5.05
N LEU A 83 11.46 -9.77 5.41
CA LEU A 83 12.44 -8.77 5.84
C LEU A 83 12.30 -8.56 7.35
N ALA A 84 13.33 -8.86 8.11
CA ALA A 84 13.38 -8.64 9.57
C ALA A 84 13.49 -7.14 9.94
N GLY A 85 12.92 -6.27 9.15
CA GLY A 85 12.95 -4.82 9.24
C GLY A 85 12.23 -4.23 8.04
N TYR A 86 12.87 -3.29 7.37
CA TYR A 86 12.36 -2.66 6.14
C TYR A 86 13.44 -2.57 5.07
N GLY A 87 13.02 -2.58 3.80
CA GLY A 87 13.91 -2.44 2.65
C GLY A 87 14.04 -1.00 2.17
N LEU A 88 12.95 -0.22 2.29
CA LEU A 88 12.89 1.17 1.88
C LEU A 88 12.26 2.03 2.98
N LEU A 89 12.76 3.25 3.10
CA LEU A 89 12.27 4.24 4.07
C LEU A 89 11.94 5.54 3.35
N ASN A 90 10.72 6.03 3.57
CA ASN A 90 10.29 7.34 3.12
C ASN A 90 10.09 8.27 4.33
N VAL A 91 10.94 9.27 4.43
CA VAL A 91 10.91 10.31 5.46
C VAL A 91 10.42 11.65 4.93
N THR A 92 9.89 11.68 3.70
CA THR A 92 9.38 12.89 3.06
C THR A 92 8.11 13.35 3.78
N GLN A 93 8.10 14.60 4.23
CA GLN A 93 6.96 15.18 4.95
C GLN A 93 6.07 16.03 4.05
N GLU A 94 6.55 16.45 2.88
CA GLU A 94 5.84 17.29 1.91
C GLU A 94 6.37 17.08 0.49
N GLY A 95 5.65 17.59 -0.51
CA GLY A 95 6.08 17.55 -1.91
C GLY A 95 5.68 16.28 -2.65
N ASP A 96 6.39 15.99 -3.75
CA ASP A 96 5.95 15.00 -4.75
C ASP A 96 6.21 13.54 -4.36
N HIS A 97 7.11 13.30 -3.39
CA HIS A 97 7.51 11.94 -3.01
C HIS A 97 6.66 11.33 -1.87
N LEU A 98 5.57 11.98 -1.46
CA LEU A 98 4.68 11.48 -0.39
C LEU A 98 4.10 10.08 -0.68
N ARG A 99 3.98 9.74 -1.96
CA ARG A 99 3.47 8.42 -2.42
C ARG A 99 4.56 7.40 -2.73
N ALA A 100 5.83 7.76 -2.55
CA ALA A 100 6.93 6.83 -2.76
C ALA A 100 7.00 5.80 -1.62
N LEU A 101 7.48 4.61 -1.93
CA LEU A 101 7.88 3.63 -0.90
C LEU A 101 9.10 4.12 -0.11
N GLY A 102 9.88 5.04 -0.69
CA GLY A 102 11.10 5.62 -0.13
C GLY A 102 12.35 5.27 -0.91
N LYS A 103 13.47 5.39 -0.23
CA LYS A 103 14.81 5.04 -0.72
C LYS A 103 15.43 3.95 0.16
N PRO A 104 16.42 3.20 -0.33
CA PRO A 104 17.27 2.38 0.54
C PRO A 104 17.95 3.24 1.60
N ASP A 105 17.93 2.79 2.84
CA ASP A 105 18.54 3.53 3.97
C ASP A 105 19.99 3.12 4.28
N GLY A 106 20.53 2.18 3.51
CA GLY A 106 21.89 1.68 3.63
C GLY A 106 22.05 0.42 4.51
N PHE A 107 20.99 -0.06 5.18
CA PHE A 107 21.03 -1.34 5.92
C PHE A 107 20.94 -2.56 5.00
N CYS A 108 20.35 -2.40 3.82
CA CYS A 108 20.27 -3.43 2.81
C CYS A 108 20.43 -2.84 1.40
N GLU A 109 20.77 -3.72 0.46
CA GLU A 109 20.78 -3.40 -0.96
C GLU A 109 19.38 -3.62 -1.51
N VAL A 110 18.90 -2.67 -2.31
CA VAL A 110 17.60 -2.77 -2.98
C VAL A 110 17.78 -2.42 -4.44
N LYS A 111 17.19 -3.21 -5.32
CA LYS A 111 17.13 -2.95 -6.77
C LYS A 111 15.76 -3.27 -7.33
N VAL A 112 15.48 -2.74 -8.50
CA VAL A 112 14.42 -3.23 -9.37
C VAL A 112 15.06 -4.04 -10.47
N ASP A 113 14.63 -5.27 -10.66
CA ASP A 113 15.15 -6.15 -11.71
C ASP A 113 14.55 -5.83 -13.09
N GLU A 114 14.96 -6.59 -14.12
CA GLU A 114 14.47 -6.41 -15.51
C GLU A 114 12.97 -6.67 -15.68
N THR A 115 12.34 -7.40 -14.74
CA THR A 115 10.89 -7.63 -14.73
C THR A 115 10.12 -6.53 -14.01
N GLY A 116 10.80 -5.57 -13.39
CA GLY A 116 10.22 -4.53 -12.55
C GLY A 116 10.02 -4.96 -11.10
N GLU A 117 10.53 -6.12 -10.68
CA GLU A 117 10.39 -6.62 -9.32
C GLU A 117 11.39 -5.99 -8.36
N ILE A 118 10.92 -5.60 -7.17
CA ILE A 118 11.79 -5.17 -6.08
C ILE A 118 12.55 -6.41 -5.55
N CYS A 119 13.86 -6.35 -5.57
CA CYS A 119 14.74 -7.36 -4.96
C CYS A 119 15.54 -6.72 -3.83
N VAL A 120 15.65 -7.42 -2.70
CA VAL A 120 16.35 -6.95 -1.50
C VAL A 120 17.43 -7.95 -1.11
N ARG A 121 18.61 -7.46 -0.71
CA ARG A 121 19.71 -8.28 -0.22
C ARG A 121 20.35 -7.64 1.00
N GLY A 122 20.73 -8.45 1.98
CA GLY A 122 21.43 -7.99 3.19
C GLY A 122 21.00 -8.69 4.45
N GLY A 123 21.47 -8.19 5.59
CA GLY A 123 21.20 -8.80 6.90
C GLY A 123 19.75 -8.72 7.38
N CYS A 124 18.91 -7.93 6.69
CA CYS A 124 17.47 -7.84 6.95
C CYS A 124 16.67 -8.99 6.31
N VAL A 125 17.25 -9.73 5.35
CA VAL A 125 16.57 -10.84 4.68
C VAL A 125 16.48 -12.03 5.62
N MET A 126 15.32 -12.68 5.68
CA MET A 126 15.09 -13.91 6.47
C MET A 126 16.08 -15.02 6.10
N LEU A 127 16.30 -15.95 7.02
CA LEU A 127 17.07 -17.16 6.75
C LEU A 127 16.35 -18.15 5.84
N GLY A 128 15.04 -18.09 5.77
CA GLY A 128 14.16 -18.92 4.96
C GLY A 128 12.85 -19.26 5.64
N TYR A 129 11.99 -19.94 4.93
CA TYR A 129 10.74 -20.48 5.46
C TYR A 129 10.99 -21.73 6.30
N TYR A 130 10.35 -21.81 7.45
CA TYR A 130 10.56 -22.92 8.39
C TYR A 130 10.10 -24.24 7.77
N LYS A 131 11.03 -25.21 7.69
CA LYS A 131 10.82 -26.55 7.09
C LYS A 131 10.34 -26.54 5.65
N ASP A 132 10.58 -25.46 4.92
CA ASP A 132 10.22 -25.32 3.50
C ASP A 132 11.41 -24.77 2.68
N PRO A 133 12.40 -25.61 2.41
CA PRO A 133 13.58 -25.20 1.63
C PRO A 133 13.23 -24.92 0.16
N GLU A 134 12.18 -25.54 -0.37
CA GLU A 134 11.75 -25.32 -1.75
C GLU A 134 11.18 -23.92 -1.93
N ALA A 135 10.21 -23.51 -1.12
CA ALA A 135 9.68 -22.15 -1.14
C ALA A 135 10.79 -21.12 -0.81
N THR A 136 11.75 -21.48 0.05
CA THR A 136 12.91 -20.60 0.34
C THR A 136 13.76 -20.36 -0.92
N ALA A 137 14.08 -21.43 -1.67
CA ALA A 137 14.87 -21.35 -2.89
C ALA A 137 14.14 -20.63 -4.04
N GLU A 138 12.80 -20.67 -4.07
CA GLU A 138 12.00 -19.91 -5.02
C GLU A 138 11.98 -18.39 -4.68
N THR A 139 12.13 -18.06 -3.38
CA THR A 139 12.01 -16.69 -2.90
C THR A 139 13.36 -15.98 -2.74
N ILE A 140 14.40 -16.71 -2.36
CA ILE A 140 15.78 -16.17 -2.22
C ILE A 140 16.68 -16.88 -3.24
N ASP A 141 17.23 -16.10 -4.17
CA ASP A 141 18.10 -16.66 -5.19
C ASP A 141 19.49 -17.03 -4.64
N LYS A 142 20.31 -17.69 -5.49
CA LYS A 142 21.67 -18.16 -5.14
C LYS A 142 22.63 -17.02 -4.77
N ASP A 143 22.35 -15.79 -5.18
CA ASP A 143 23.16 -14.60 -4.93
C ASP A 143 22.66 -13.84 -3.68
N GLY A 144 21.65 -14.38 -2.96
CA GLY A 144 21.07 -13.88 -1.73
C GLY A 144 20.06 -12.75 -1.93
N TRP A 145 19.53 -12.57 -3.15
CA TRP A 145 18.46 -11.62 -3.40
C TRP A 145 17.11 -12.24 -3.06
N LEU A 146 16.38 -11.59 -2.17
CA LEU A 146 14.97 -11.86 -1.89
C LEU A 146 14.12 -11.23 -3.00
N HIS A 147 13.34 -12.04 -3.70
CA HIS A 147 12.34 -11.64 -4.67
C HIS A 147 11.02 -11.37 -3.94
N THR A 148 10.62 -10.09 -3.87
CA THR A 148 9.51 -9.66 -3.02
C THR A 148 8.13 -9.94 -3.62
N GLY A 149 8.05 -10.19 -4.91
CA GLY A 149 6.81 -10.25 -5.67
C GLY A 149 6.12 -8.89 -5.88
N ASP A 150 6.70 -7.80 -5.36
CA ASP A 150 6.19 -6.44 -5.52
C ASP A 150 6.91 -5.76 -6.69
N LEU A 151 6.15 -5.08 -7.55
CA LEU A 151 6.66 -4.37 -8.72
C LEU A 151 6.78 -2.88 -8.41
N ALA A 152 7.87 -2.27 -8.87
CA ALA A 152 8.10 -0.85 -8.69
C ALA A 152 8.81 -0.21 -9.89
N ARG A 153 8.76 1.11 -9.95
CA ARG A 153 9.64 1.95 -10.74
C ARG A 153 10.49 2.81 -9.82
N VAL A 154 11.65 3.19 -10.29
CA VAL A 154 12.54 4.14 -9.59
C VAL A 154 12.58 5.43 -10.41
N ASP A 155 12.49 6.58 -9.76
CA ASP A 155 12.66 7.87 -10.42
C ASP A 155 14.14 8.30 -10.47
N GLU A 156 14.40 9.45 -11.11
CA GLU A 156 15.76 10.00 -11.25
C GLU A 156 16.41 10.38 -9.92
N GLU A 157 15.61 10.62 -8.89
CA GLU A 157 16.06 10.93 -7.54
C GLU A 157 16.29 9.68 -6.67
N GLY A 158 15.99 8.49 -7.18
CA GLY A 158 16.16 7.21 -6.49
C GLY A 158 15.01 6.83 -5.56
N TYR A 159 13.84 7.46 -5.70
CA TYR A 159 12.63 7.03 -4.99
C TYR A 159 11.94 5.88 -5.71
N TYR A 160 11.53 4.88 -4.94
CA TYR A 160 10.80 3.72 -5.41
C TYR A 160 9.28 3.97 -5.30
N TYR A 161 8.56 3.61 -6.36
CA TYR A 161 7.09 3.74 -6.42
C TYR A 161 6.47 2.41 -6.79
N MET A 162 5.57 1.92 -5.95
CA MET A 162 4.80 0.70 -6.20
C MET A 162 4.01 0.83 -7.52
N THR A 163 4.13 -0.17 -8.38
CA THR A 163 3.37 -0.28 -9.64
C THR A 163 2.42 -1.47 -9.67
N GLY A 164 2.59 -2.43 -8.76
CA GLY A 164 1.72 -3.57 -8.63
C GLY A 164 2.34 -4.74 -7.89
N ARG A 165 1.72 -5.92 -8.06
CA ARG A 165 2.23 -7.20 -7.56
C ARG A 165 2.31 -8.22 -8.68
N LYS A 166 3.42 -8.93 -8.77
CA LYS A 166 3.69 -9.93 -9.81
C LYS A 166 2.58 -10.98 -9.90
N LYS A 167 2.11 -11.49 -8.76
CA LYS A 167 1.02 -12.47 -8.67
C LYS A 167 -0.38 -11.95 -9.03
N ASN A 168 -0.55 -10.64 -9.06
CA ASN A 168 -1.82 -9.99 -9.38
C ASN A 168 -1.90 -9.57 -10.86
N LEU A 169 -0.78 -9.62 -11.58
CA LEU A 169 -0.77 -9.23 -12.99
C LEU A 169 -1.83 -10.00 -13.77
N ILE A 170 -2.62 -9.26 -14.55
CA ILE A 170 -3.50 -9.85 -15.55
C ILE A 170 -2.65 -10.09 -16.79
N ILE A 171 -2.47 -11.36 -17.13
CA ILE A 171 -1.70 -11.78 -18.31
C ILE A 171 -2.69 -11.96 -19.45
N LEU A 172 -2.62 -11.08 -20.44
CA LEU A 172 -3.50 -11.12 -21.60
C LEU A 172 -3.05 -12.18 -22.61
N ASP A 173 -4.01 -12.72 -23.39
CA ASP A 173 -3.72 -13.68 -24.46
C ASP A 173 -2.72 -13.14 -25.51
N SER A 174 -2.60 -11.82 -25.62
CA SER A 174 -1.65 -11.10 -26.47
C SER A 174 -0.22 -10.97 -25.88
N GLY A 175 -0.03 -11.42 -24.63
CA GLY A 175 1.27 -11.46 -23.94
C GLY A 175 1.59 -10.24 -23.09
N GLU A 176 0.76 -9.18 -23.10
CA GLU A 176 0.98 -8.03 -22.23
C GLU A 176 0.55 -8.33 -20.80
N ASN A 177 1.29 -7.75 -19.86
CA ASN A 177 1.00 -7.77 -18.44
C ASN A 177 0.35 -6.46 -18.01
N VAL A 178 -0.79 -6.55 -17.33
CA VAL A 178 -1.52 -5.39 -16.81
C VAL A 178 -1.59 -5.45 -15.30
N SER A 179 -1.09 -4.41 -14.62
CA SER A 179 -1.25 -4.27 -13.17
C SER A 179 -2.66 -3.80 -12.83
N PRO A 180 -3.44 -4.59 -12.08
CA PRO A 180 -4.74 -4.16 -11.57
C PRO A 180 -4.63 -2.91 -10.71
N GLU A 181 -3.59 -2.82 -9.88
CA GLU A 181 -3.37 -1.71 -8.95
C GLU A 181 -3.17 -0.37 -9.67
N GLU A 182 -2.55 -0.39 -10.86
CA GLU A 182 -2.41 0.81 -11.69
C GLU A 182 -3.79 1.33 -12.12
N LEU A 183 -4.65 0.44 -12.58
CA LEU A 183 -6.01 0.79 -13.03
C LEU A 183 -6.90 1.21 -11.87
N GLU A 184 -6.81 0.52 -10.73
CA GLU A 184 -7.54 0.87 -9.50
C GLU A 184 -7.18 2.27 -8.99
N LYS A 185 -5.91 2.64 -9.04
CA LYS A 185 -5.45 3.99 -8.71
C LYS A 185 -6.05 5.05 -9.63
N LEU A 186 -6.23 4.73 -10.92
CA LEU A 186 -6.87 5.64 -11.86
C LEU A 186 -8.38 5.73 -11.61
N LEU A 187 -9.04 4.60 -11.31
CA LEU A 187 -10.45 4.55 -10.94
C LEU A 187 -10.74 5.32 -9.66
N GLY A 188 -9.85 5.27 -8.67
CA GLY A 188 -9.96 5.99 -7.41
C GLY A 188 -9.95 7.53 -7.53
N LYS A 189 -9.74 8.09 -8.73
CA LYS A 189 -9.92 9.53 -9.00
C LYS A 189 -11.37 9.92 -9.23
N CYS A 190 -12.28 8.96 -9.34
CA CYS A 190 -13.72 9.19 -9.48
C CYS A 190 -14.35 9.26 -8.09
N ASP A 191 -14.88 10.41 -7.71
CA ASP A 191 -15.54 10.63 -6.40
C ASP A 191 -16.77 9.73 -6.17
N ALA A 192 -17.36 9.16 -7.24
CA ALA A 192 -18.46 8.22 -7.16
C ALA A 192 -18.01 6.81 -6.74
N ILE A 193 -16.72 6.51 -6.80
CA ILE A 193 -16.16 5.20 -6.49
C ILE A 193 -15.67 5.19 -5.04
N LYS A 194 -16.31 4.39 -4.19
CA LYS A 194 -15.89 4.18 -2.80
C LYS A 194 -14.73 3.17 -2.71
N GLU A 195 -14.86 2.08 -3.46
CA GLU A 195 -13.88 0.99 -3.55
C GLU A 195 -13.95 0.36 -4.94
N CYS A 196 -12.85 -0.15 -5.42
CA CYS A 196 -12.83 -0.93 -6.66
C CYS A 196 -11.78 -2.05 -6.62
N ILE A 197 -12.04 -3.08 -7.41
CA ILE A 197 -11.10 -4.16 -7.69
C ILE A 197 -11.09 -4.35 -9.20
N VAL A 198 -9.90 -4.35 -9.79
CA VAL A 198 -9.68 -4.72 -11.18
C VAL A 198 -9.18 -6.15 -11.23
N LYS A 199 -9.78 -6.97 -12.09
CA LYS A 199 -9.42 -8.37 -12.26
C LYS A 199 -9.72 -8.87 -13.67
N GLU A 200 -9.25 -10.05 -14.00
CA GLU A 200 -9.67 -10.73 -15.21
C GLU A 200 -11.13 -11.18 -15.09
N MET A 201 -11.93 -10.87 -16.10
CA MET A 201 -13.35 -11.23 -16.21
C MET A 201 -13.62 -11.74 -17.63
N GLY A 202 -13.65 -13.07 -17.80
CA GLY A 202 -13.89 -13.69 -19.10
C GLY A 202 -12.85 -13.29 -20.15
N LYS A 203 -11.56 -13.43 -19.85
CA LYS A 203 -10.41 -13.06 -20.71
C LYS A 203 -10.33 -11.57 -21.07
N LYS A 204 -10.98 -10.72 -20.30
CA LYS A 204 -10.96 -9.27 -20.46
C LYS A 204 -10.64 -8.61 -19.12
N ILE A 205 -10.14 -7.40 -19.17
CA ILE A 205 -9.98 -6.58 -17.96
C ILE A 205 -11.38 -6.10 -17.55
N GLY A 206 -11.77 -6.44 -16.32
CA GLY A 206 -13.00 -5.97 -15.71
C GLY A 206 -12.74 -5.30 -14.36
N THR A 207 -13.72 -4.55 -13.89
CA THR A 207 -13.71 -3.95 -12.55
C THR A 207 -15.02 -4.21 -11.83
N VAL A 208 -14.92 -4.49 -10.53
CA VAL A 208 -16.04 -4.46 -9.60
C VAL A 208 -15.89 -3.19 -8.77
N VAL A 209 -16.92 -2.37 -8.75
CA VAL A 209 -16.91 -1.05 -8.12
C VAL A 209 -17.99 -0.98 -7.05
N CYS A 210 -17.61 -0.58 -5.84
CA CYS A 210 -18.57 -0.20 -4.81
C CYS A 210 -18.96 1.28 -4.99
N CYS A 211 -20.24 1.53 -5.27
CA CYS A 211 -20.80 2.88 -5.41
C CYS A 211 -22.29 2.88 -5.02
N GLU A 212 -22.85 4.06 -4.81
CA GLU A 212 -24.28 4.23 -4.62
C GLU A 212 -25.04 3.97 -5.92
N ASP A 213 -26.29 3.46 -5.81
CA ASP A 213 -27.08 3.03 -6.99
C ASP A 213 -27.32 4.16 -7.99
N ASP A 214 -27.53 5.38 -7.51
CA ASP A 214 -27.72 6.57 -8.33
C ASP A 214 -26.41 7.05 -9.01
N LYS A 215 -25.25 6.56 -8.57
CA LYS A 215 -23.92 6.89 -9.11
C LYS A 215 -23.40 5.93 -10.18
N GLN A 216 -24.06 4.80 -10.39
CA GLN A 216 -23.60 3.78 -11.35
C GLN A 216 -23.37 4.34 -12.77
N GLN A 217 -24.27 5.23 -13.22
CA GLN A 217 -24.12 5.86 -14.56
C GLN A 217 -22.88 6.77 -14.63
N GLN A 218 -22.60 7.49 -13.55
CA GLN A 218 -21.40 8.34 -13.44
C GLN A 218 -20.13 7.49 -13.49
N VAL A 219 -20.09 6.35 -12.79
CA VAL A 219 -18.96 5.41 -12.82
C VAL A 219 -18.72 4.88 -14.24
N LYS A 220 -19.78 4.43 -14.94
CA LYS A 220 -19.64 3.92 -16.31
C LYS A 220 -19.17 4.99 -17.30
N ALA A 221 -19.66 6.23 -17.15
CA ALA A 221 -19.20 7.36 -17.97
C ALA A 221 -17.71 7.67 -17.69
N PHE A 222 -17.29 7.67 -16.41
CA PHE A 222 -15.89 7.87 -16.03
C PHE A 222 -14.98 6.78 -16.62
N VAL A 223 -15.35 5.50 -16.53
CA VAL A 223 -14.58 4.41 -17.12
C VAL A 223 -14.47 4.55 -18.65
N THR A 224 -15.54 4.98 -19.32
CA THR A 224 -15.54 5.23 -20.76
C THR A 224 -14.54 6.32 -21.13
N GLU A 225 -14.49 7.41 -20.38
CA GLU A 225 -13.53 8.49 -20.60
C GLU A 225 -12.11 8.08 -20.25
N LEU A 226 -11.91 7.38 -19.14
CA LEU A 226 -10.61 6.81 -18.76
C LEU A 226 -10.05 5.90 -19.86
N ASN A 227 -10.89 5.04 -20.44
CA ASN A 227 -10.49 4.14 -21.52
C ASN A 227 -9.98 4.86 -22.78
N ARG A 228 -10.37 6.11 -23.01
CA ARG A 228 -9.83 6.92 -24.13
C ARG A 228 -8.38 7.32 -23.91
N THR A 229 -7.96 7.44 -22.66
CA THR A 229 -6.59 7.79 -22.28
C THR A 229 -5.67 6.58 -22.17
N LEU A 230 -6.25 5.37 -22.09
CA LEU A 230 -5.50 4.14 -21.91
C LEU A 230 -5.13 3.47 -23.23
N PRO A 231 -3.93 2.84 -23.31
CA PRO A 231 -3.60 1.92 -24.39
C PRO A 231 -4.67 0.83 -24.53
N MET A 232 -4.88 0.33 -25.75
CA MET A 232 -5.97 -0.61 -26.05
C MET A 232 -5.97 -1.83 -25.13
N TYR A 233 -4.80 -2.38 -24.86
CA TYR A 233 -4.64 -3.57 -24.03
C TYR A 233 -4.94 -3.35 -22.52
N LYS A 234 -4.92 -2.09 -22.03
CA LYS A 234 -5.25 -1.74 -20.63
C LYS A 234 -6.72 -1.33 -20.44
N ARG A 235 -7.53 -1.29 -21.48
CA ARG A 235 -8.92 -0.81 -21.40
C ARG A 235 -9.79 -1.74 -20.57
N ILE A 236 -10.58 -1.16 -19.68
CA ILE A 236 -11.54 -1.87 -18.84
C ILE A 236 -12.79 -2.15 -19.68
N SER A 237 -13.07 -3.43 -19.95
CA SER A 237 -14.15 -3.86 -20.83
C SER A 237 -15.44 -4.23 -20.09
N VAL A 238 -15.33 -4.58 -18.80
CA VAL A 238 -16.46 -5.00 -17.97
C VAL A 238 -16.50 -4.12 -16.71
N VAL A 239 -17.66 -3.56 -16.40
CA VAL A 239 -17.88 -2.74 -15.19
C VAL A 239 -19.09 -3.29 -14.46
N GLU A 240 -18.85 -3.89 -13.29
CA GLU A 240 -19.89 -4.34 -12.35
C GLU A 240 -19.95 -3.34 -11.19
N CYS A 241 -21.15 -2.91 -10.85
CA CYS A 241 -21.40 -2.01 -9.72
C CYS A 241 -22.11 -2.77 -8.60
N SER A 242 -21.71 -2.49 -7.36
CA SER A 242 -22.33 -3.01 -6.14
C SER A 242 -22.59 -1.86 -5.18
N ALA A 243 -23.74 -1.85 -4.51
CA ALA A 243 -24.00 -0.94 -3.40
C ALA A 243 -23.35 -1.43 -2.09
N GLU A 244 -23.01 -2.74 -2.01
CA GLU A 244 -22.38 -3.32 -0.83
C GLU A 244 -20.85 -3.17 -0.89
N PRO A 245 -20.19 -3.03 0.29
CA PRO A 245 -18.73 -3.01 0.38
C PRO A 245 -18.11 -4.28 -0.21
N LEU A 246 -16.95 -4.13 -0.83
CA LEU A 246 -16.25 -5.25 -1.42
C LEU A 246 -15.66 -6.18 -0.34
N PRO A 247 -15.55 -7.50 -0.62
CA PRO A 247 -15.10 -8.49 0.37
C PRO A 247 -13.65 -8.22 0.81
N ARG A 248 -13.41 -8.38 2.11
CA ARG A 248 -12.10 -8.16 2.74
C ARG A 248 -11.66 -9.39 3.53
N ASN A 249 -10.36 -9.55 3.71
CA ASN A 249 -9.81 -10.54 4.63
C ASN A 249 -9.86 -10.03 6.09
N ALA A 250 -9.44 -10.88 7.03
CA ALA A 250 -9.41 -10.55 8.46
C ALA A 250 -8.53 -9.32 8.81
N LEU A 251 -7.59 -8.95 7.93
CA LEU A 251 -6.72 -7.78 8.08
C LEU A 251 -7.27 -6.54 7.36
N GLY A 252 -8.51 -6.58 6.86
CA GLY A 252 -9.16 -5.46 6.18
C GLY A 252 -8.70 -5.22 4.73
N LYS A 253 -7.87 -6.09 4.14
CA LYS A 253 -7.44 -5.98 2.74
C LYS A 253 -8.50 -6.54 1.79
N LEU A 254 -8.75 -5.85 0.66
CA LEU A 254 -9.67 -6.29 -0.37
C LEU A 254 -9.26 -7.65 -0.95
N LEU A 255 -10.24 -8.54 -1.13
CA LEU A 255 -10.07 -9.86 -1.73
C LEU A 255 -10.33 -9.80 -3.24
N ARG A 256 -9.34 -10.17 -4.04
CA ARG A 256 -9.40 -10.19 -5.53
C ARG A 256 -9.96 -11.52 -6.09
N ARG A 257 -10.97 -12.09 -5.44
CA ARG A 257 -11.60 -13.34 -5.90
C ARG A 257 -12.79 -13.11 -6.80
#